data_5bb11d135597eb4d5dd9709961f5abb6
#
_entry.id   5bb11d135597eb4d5dd9709961f5abb6
#
_cell.length_a   1.000
_cell.length_b   1.000
_cell.length_c   1.000
_cell.angle_alpha   90.00
_cell.angle_beta   90.00
_cell.angle_gamma   90.00
#
_symmetry.space_group_name_H-M   'P 1'
#
loop_
_entity.id
_entity.type
_entity.pdbx_description
1 polymer ?
#
loop_
_entity_poly.entity_id
_entity_poly.type
_entity_poly.pdbx_seq_one_letter_code
_entity_poly.pdbx_strand_id
1 'polypeptide(L)'
;MANHKSQFASATHLYSVFFAPRGNTRMFALGRQIAQEYLRPEDQLIGIIGDAGSGKSVLVKGMFPGLELTNDDEGVNIRPLPIMDMIDDPLSMNFGGLTKRGLGLFATPHTYHIDIRFEQGFSQMSEIVAAVTGAIKKGKRVIVEHFDLLYPHLKTPDSNLCINADLMIGIGAEVMVTRPNIFGPFPQDIADIAFRTIKYRKMVHTAEDLVGYYLEDDYYNDCDHWDVKNGFVLGFREKPKLTPQELEDLVKADIAKDLPVSFSDEGHIKIGDVQYYCTAPRNHVRRTSEIEGFTLMKEMPLDPITGRYLLVGLVGRDSEVKLGDNIDKIRNIF
;
A
#
# COMPACT_ATOMS: atom_id res chain seq x y z
N MET A 1 -40.91 -9.79 -10.85
CA MET A 1 -39.85 -9.01 -11.52
C MET A 1 -38.85 -8.59 -10.45
N ALA A 2 -37.80 -9.37 -10.26
CA ALA A 2 -36.78 -9.10 -9.27
C ALA A 2 -35.91 -7.93 -9.73
N ASN A 3 -35.64 -7.05 -8.81
CA ASN A 3 -35.08 -5.73 -8.98
C ASN A 3 -33.62 -5.78 -9.50
N HIS A 4 -33.41 -5.81 -10.81
CA HIS A 4 -32.08 -5.75 -11.44
C HIS A 4 -31.26 -4.50 -11.05
N LYS A 5 -31.89 -3.45 -10.52
CA LYS A 5 -31.22 -2.24 -10.08
C LYS A 5 -30.36 -2.43 -8.81
N SER A 6 -30.69 -3.40 -7.94
CA SER A 6 -29.94 -3.63 -6.71
C SER A 6 -28.62 -4.37 -6.94
N GLN A 7 -28.54 -5.21 -7.99
CA GLN A 7 -27.30 -5.95 -8.31
C GLN A 7 -26.23 -5.04 -8.93
N PHE A 8 -26.60 -4.08 -9.77
CA PHE A 8 -25.67 -3.11 -10.34
C PHE A 8 -25.17 -2.10 -9.31
N ALA A 9 -26.02 -1.63 -8.42
CA ALA A 9 -25.61 -0.72 -7.35
C ALA A 9 -24.66 -1.40 -6.35
N SER A 10 -24.88 -2.69 -6.06
CA SER A 10 -23.98 -3.48 -5.20
C SER A 10 -22.61 -3.73 -5.83
N ALA A 11 -22.54 -3.97 -7.14
CA ALA A 11 -21.30 -4.20 -7.85
C ALA A 11 -20.40 -2.95 -7.93
N THR A 12 -20.98 -1.76 -8.07
CA THR A 12 -20.22 -0.49 -8.11
C THR A 12 -19.62 -0.09 -6.76
N HIS A 13 -20.18 -0.55 -5.65
CA HIS A 13 -19.64 -0.30 -4.29
C HIS A 13 -18.63 -1.35 -3.82
N LEU A 14 -18.37 -2.39 -4.60
CA LEU A 14 -17.49 -3.49 -4.24
C LEU A 14 -16.01 -3.24 -4.59
N TYR A 15 -15.71 -2.19 -5.30
CA TYR A 15 -14.37 -1.89 -5.79
C TYR A 15 -14.07 -0.41 -5.72
N SER A 16 -13.00 -0.06 -5.00
CA SER A 16 -12.49 1.31 -4.91
C SER A 16 -10.99 1.32 -5.16
N VAL A 17 -10.52 2.39 -5.78
CA VAL A 17 -9.11 2.55 -6.15
C VAL A 17 -8.61 3.89 -5.62
N PHE A 18 -7.47 3.83 -4.93
CA PHE A 18 -6.71 4.98 -4.46
C PHE A 18 -5.35 4.98 -5.11
N PHE A 19 -4.75 6.13 -5.33
CA PHE A 19 -3.33 6.17 -5.66
C PHE A 19 -2.53 5.67 -4.46
N ALA A 20 -1.52 4.83 -4.71
CA ALA A 20 -0.66 4.33 -3.66
C ALA A 20 0.32 5.44 -3.24
N PRO A 21 0.17 6.02 -2.05
CA PRO A 21 0.94 7.18 -1.66
C PRO A 21 2.40 6.82 -1.39
N ARG A 22 3.27 7.81 -1.59
CA ARG A 22 4.66 7.76 -1.16
C ARG A 22 4.77 8.10 0.33
N GLY A 23 5.67 7.41 1.03
CA GLY A 23 6.00 7.68 2.42
C GLY A 23 5.04 7.06 3.44
N ASN A 24 5.61 6.77 4.61
CA ASN A 24 4.92 6.05 5.67
C ASN A 24 3.72 6.83 6.23
N THR A 25 3.87 8.14 6.41
CA THR A 25 2.81 8.99 6.96
C THR A 25 1.55 8.99 6.07
N ARG A 26 1.73 9.12 4.75
CA ARG A 26 0.61 9.12 3.79
C ARG A 26 -0.02 7.73 3.67
N MET A 27 0.80 6.66 3.67
CA MET A 27 0.28 5.29 3.65
C MET A 27 -0.51 4.97 4.94
N PHE A 28 -0.04 5.44 6.09
CA PHE A 28 -0.75 5.32 7.36
C PHE A 28 -2.09 6.07 7.33
N ALA A 29 -2.12 7.30 6.80
CA ALA A 29 -3.34 8.08 6.63
C ALA A 29 -4.34 7.37 5.71
N LEU A 30 -3.87 6.79 4.60
CA LEU A 30 -4.70 5.98 3.71
C LEU A 30 -5.28 4.75 4.43
N GLY A 31 -4.49 4.07 5.27
CA GLY A 31 -4.98 2.96 6.09
C GLY A 31 -6.14 3.38 7.00
N ARG A 32 -6.03 4.55 7.65
CA ARG A 32 -7.12 5.11 8.46
C ARG A 32 -8.37 5.39 7.64
N GLN A 33 -8.21 5.97 6.45
CA GLN A 33 -9.33 6.25 5.55
C GLN A 33 -10.03 4.97 5.13
N ILE A 34 -9.27 3.95 4.71
CA ILE A 34 -9.83 2.64 4.33
C ILE A 34 -10.60 2.01 5.50
N ALA A 35 -10.06 2.07 6.72
CA ALA A 35 -10.76 1.55 7.89
C ALA A 35 -12.08 2.29 8.15
N GLN A 36 -12.11 3.60 8.00
CA GLN A 36 -13.32 4.41 8.21
C GLN A 36 -14.40 4.18 7.15
N GLU A 37 -14.00 3.99 5.89
CA GLU A 37 -14.95 3.91 4.77
C GLU A 37 -15.40 2.49 4.44
N TYR A 38 -14.51 1.50 4.61
CA TYR A 38 -14.75 0.14 4.08
C TYR A 38 -14.79 -0.95 5.13
N LEU A 39 -14.12 -0.79 6.28
CA LEU A 39 -14.10 -1.82 7.31
C LEU A 39 -15.46 -1.89 8.03
N ARG A 40 -15.98 -3.10 8.18
CA ARG A 40 -17.23 -3.38 8.89
C ARG A 40 -16.97 -4.16 10.17
N PRO A 41 -17.82 -4.04 11.19
CA PRO A 41 -17.70 -4.80 12.43
C PRO A 41 -17.70 -6.32 12.21
N GLU A 42 -18.46 -6.79 11.24
CA GLU A 42 -18.60 -8.21 10.90
C GLU A 42 -17.45 -8.79 10.07
N ASP A 43 -16.55 -7.98 9.53
CA ASP A 43 -15.41 -8.47 8.75
C ASP A 43 -14.46 -9.28 9.63
N GLN A 44 -14.28 -10.55 9.33
CA GLN A 44 -13.42 -11.46 10.08
C GLN A 44 -12.11 -11.76 9.34
N LEU A 45 -12.15 -11.91 8.03
CA LEU A 45 -10.96 -12.19 7.22
C LEU A 45 -10.63 -11.00 6.33
N ILE A 46 -9.51 -10.35 6.61
CA ILE A 46 -9.01 -9.24 5.81
C ILE A 46 -7.74 -9.68 5.10
N GLY A 47 -7.78 -9.73 3.77
CA GLY A 47 -6.65 -10.12 2.94
C GLY A 47 -5.90 -8.91 2.39
N ILE A 48 -4.58 -8.90 2.53
CA ILE A 48 -3.73 -7.84 1.97
C ILE A 48 -2.71 -8.47 1.02
N ILE A 49 -2.65 -7.95 -0.19
CA ILE A 49 -1.81 -8.44 -1.28
C ILE A 49 -0.91 -7.31 -1.76
N GLY A 50 0.37 -7.59 -1.92
CA GLY A 50 1.34 -6.64 -2.43
C GLY A 50 2.76 -7.14 -2.30
N ASP A 51 3.67 -6.54 -3.05
CA ASP A 51 5.09 -6.91 -3.06
C ASP A 51 5.77 -6.53 -1.73
N ALA A 52 6.97 -7.05 -1.49
CA ALA A 52 7.81 -6.63 -0.38
C ALA A 52 8.10 -5.12 -0.47
N GLY A 53 8.00 -4.41 0.65
CA GLY A 53 8.20 -2.97 0.69
C GLY A 53 7.06 -2.13 0.08
N SER A 54 5.92 -2.73 -0.31
CA SER A 54 4.77 -1.97 -0.86
C SER A 54 4.02 -1.12 0.17
N GLY A 55 4.34 -1.26 1.45
CA GLY A 55 3.71 -0.51 2.55
C GLY A 55 2.51 -1.22 3.18
N LYS A 56 2.37 -2.54 3.01
CA LYS A 56 1.30 -3.35 3.62
C LYS A 56 1.20 -3.15 5.13
N SER A 57 2.29 -3.39 5.84
CA SER A 57 2.33 -3.29 7.30
C SER A 57 2.03 -1.87 7.80
N VAL A 58 2.51 -0.83 7.09
CA VAL A 58 2.19 0.57 7.41
C VAL A 58 0.70 0.85 7.22
N LEU A 59 0.09 0.32 6.15
CA LEU A 59 -1.34 0.44 5.91
C LEU A 59 -2.14 -0.26 7.02
N VAL A 60 -1.71 -1.46 7.45
CA VAL A 60 -2.33 -2.18 8.59
C VAL A 60 -2.22 -1.38 9.87
N LYS A 61 -1.05 -0.81 10.19
CA LYS A 61 -0.87 0.09 11.35
C LYS A 61 -1.82 1.30 11.29
N GLY A 62 -2.10 1.81 10.09
CA GLY A 62 -3.07 2.87 9.88
C GLY A 62 -4.52 2.41 10.09
N MET A 63 -4.88 1.23 9.61
CA MET A 63 -6.23 0.65 9.77
C MET A 63 -6.52 0.26 11.22
N PHE A 64 -5.53 -0.25 11.94
CA PHE A 64 -5.65 -0.78 13.30
C PHE A 64 -4.54 -0.21 14.19
N PRO A 65 -4.63 1.07 14.59
CA PRO A 65 -3.63 1.67 15.45
C PRO A 65 -3.48 0.91 16.78
N GLY A 66 -2.25 0.53 17.10
CA GLY A 66 -1.94 -0.25 18.32
C GLY A 66 -2.05 -1.78 18.15
N LEU A 67 -2.36 -2.28 16.95
CA LEU A 67 -2.26 -3.71 16.66
C LEU A 67 -0.78 -4.11 16.57
N GLU A 68 -0.40 -5.16 17.30
CA GLU A 68 0.92 -5.78 17.21
C GLU A 68 1.03 -6.55 15.89
N LEU A 69 2.04 -6.24 15.09
CA LEU A 69 2.29 -6.92 13.82
C LEU A 69 3.34 -8.02 14.00
N THR A 70 3.14 -9.14 13.31
CA THR A 70 4.06 -10.30 13.39
C THR A 70 5.40 -10.08 12.68
N ASN A 71 5.44 -9.13 11.77
CA ASN A 71 6.61 -8.80 10.95
C ASN A 71 7.15 -7.39 11.26
N ASP A 72 6.98 -6.90 12.50
CA ASP A 72 7.43 -5.56 12.85
C ASP A 72 8.96 -5.52 12.90
N ASP A 73 9.55 -4.82 11.94
CA ASP A 73 11.02 -4.63 11.84
C ASP A 73 11.58 -3.77 12.99
N GLU A 74 10.74 -3.10 13.76
CA GLU A 74 11.13 -2.39 14.99
C GLU A 74 11.43 -3.35 16.15
N GLY A 75 11.33 -4.61 15.90
CA GLY A 75 12.24 -5.68 16.30
C GLY A 75 12.35 -6.03 17.76
N VAL A 76 11.33 -5.91 18.59
CA VAL A 76 11.49 -6.38 19.99
C VAL A 76 10.85 -7.74 20.24
N ASN A 77 9.99 -8.22 19.40
CA ASN A 77 9.40 -9.55 19.58
C ASN A 77 9.14 -10.24 18.25
N ILE A 78 10.13 -10.95 17.79
CA ILE A 78 9.92 -12.06 16.87
C ILE A 78 9.11 -13.10 17.64
N ARG A 79 7.80 -13.07 17.52
CA ARG A 79 6.95 -14.09 18.10
C ARG A 79 6.50 -15.02 16.98
N PRO A 80 6.84 -16.30 17.03
CA PRO A 80 6.06 -17.33 16.33
C PRO A 80 4.66 -17.49 16.94
N LEU A 81 4.16 -16.50 17.66
CA LEU A 81 3.07 -16.58 18.62
C LEU A 81 1.67 -16.31 18.08
N PRO A 82 1.41 -15.59 16.99
CA PRO A 82 0.02 -15.42 16.56
C PRO A 82 -0.66 -16.74 16.27
N ILE A 83 0.07 -17.70 15.72
CA ILE A 83 -0.49 -19.03 15.42
C ILE A 83 -0.80 -19.78 16.71
N MET A 84 0.11 -19.78 17.69
CA MET A 84 -0.12 -20.41 18.99
C MET A 84 -1.25 -19.69 19.76
N ASP A 85 -1.24 -18.35 19.77
CA ASP A 85 -2.29 -17.57 20.41
C ASP A 85 -3.64 -17.77 19.72
N MET A 86 -3.67 -17.93 18.40
CA MET A 86 -4.88 -18.24 17.63
C MET A 86 -5.43 -19.63 17.94
N ILE A 87 -4.56 -20.61 18.17
CA ILE A 87 -4.94 -22.00 18.52
C ILE A 87 -5.37 -22.08 19.99
N ASP A 88 -4.56 -21.54 20.90
CA ASP A 88 -4.68 -21.68 22.34
C ASP A 88 -5.30 -20.45 23.02
N ASP A 89 -5.97 -19.56 22.30
CA ASP A 89 -6.56 -18.35 22.87
C ASP A 89 -7.41 -18.68 24.11
N PRO A 90 -6.95 -18.34 25.31
CA PRO A 90 -7.64 -18.68 26.57
C PRO A 90 -8.97 -17.94 26.72
N LEU A 91 -9.26 -16.94 25.87
CA LEU A 91 -10.58 -16.30 25.78
C LEU A 91 -11.58 -17.18 25.04
N SER A 92 -11.12 -18.20 24.31
CA SER A 92 -11.98 -19.21 23.69
C SER A 92 -12.50 -20.23 24.70
N MET A 93 -11.79 -20.40 25.83
CA MET A 93 -12.30 -21.16 26.95
C MET A 93 -13.06 -20.21 27.87
N ASN A 94 -14.26 -20.56 28.28
CA ASN A 94 -15.13 -19.79 29.18
C ASN A 94 -14.53 -19.56 30.61
N PHE A 95 -13.22 -19.61 30.74
CA PHE A 95 -12.47 -19.35 31.95
C PHE A 95 -11.77 -17.98 31.88
N GLY A 96 -12.60 -16.95 31.76
CA GLY A 96 -12.04 -15.62 31.99
C GLY A 96 -11.74 -15.42 33.47
N GLY A 97 -10.53 -15.61 33.88
CA GLY A 97 -10.11 -14.93 35.08
C GLY A 97 -10.43 -13.43 34.93
N LEU A 98 -11.00 -12.80 35.96
CA LEU A 98 -11.41 -11.41 35.97
C LEU A 98 -10.31 -10.45 35.46
N THR A 99 -9.05 -10.80 35.65
CA THR A 99 -7.87 -10.05 35.21
C THR A 99 -7.69 -10.03 33.69
N LYS A 100 -8.01 -11.10 32.99
CA LYS A 100 -7.93 -11.15 31.52
C LYS A 100 -9.13 -10.48 30.87
N ARG A 101 -10.30 -10.45 31.50
CA ARG A 101 -11.45 -9.66 31.06
C ARG A 101 -11.21 -8.18 31.15
N GLY A 102 -10.49 -7.72 32.19
CA GLY A 102 -10.11 -6.30 32.32
C GLY A 102 -9.16 -5.84 31.23
N LEU A 103 -8.17 -6.65 30.86
CA LEU A 103 -7.26 -6.38 29.74
C LEU A 103 -7.96 -6.52 28.39
N GLY A 104 -8.92 -7.45 28.28
CA GLY A 104 -9.70 -7.67 27.07
C GLY A 104 -10.69 -6.55 26.73
N LEU A 105 -11.04 -5.69 27.69
CA LEU A 105 -11.87 -4.50 27.43
C LEU A 105 -11.10 -3.35 26.76
N PHE A 106 -9.78 -3.32 26.91
CA PHE A 106 -8.94 -2.22 26.43
C PHE A 106 -7.95 -2.63 25.33
N ALA A 107 -7.48 -3.86 25.32
CA ALA A 107 -6.83 -4.44 24.17
C ALA A 107 -7.91 -5.00 23.26
N THR A 108 -7.90 -4.78 21.97
CA THR A 108 -8.80 -5.45 21.02
C THR A 108 -8.34 -6.92 20.86
N PRO A 109 -8.64 -7.85 21.81
CA PRO A 109 -8.07 -9.19 21.84
C PRO A 109 -8.70 -10.09 20.78
N HIS A 110 -9.39 -9.49 19.82
CA HIS A 110 -10.18 -10.16 18.82
C HIS A 110 -9.66 -9.96 17.42
N THR A 111 -8.54 -9.26 17.25
CA THR A 111 -7.91 -9.02 15.95
C THR A 111 -6.46 -9.50 15.99
N TYR A 112 -6.12 -10.38 15.05
CA TYR A 112 -4.77 -10.90 14.85
C TYR A 112 -4.21 -10.39 13.53
N HIS A 113 -2.91 -10.18 13.49
CA HIS A 113 -2.16 -9.93 12.27
C HIS A 113 -1.23 -11.10 11.99
N ILE A 114 -1.16 -11.51 10.73
CA ILE A 114 -0.29 -12.59 10.28
C ILE A 114 0.31 -12.23 8.91
N ASP A 115 1.63 -12.30 8.79
CA ASP A 115 2.34 -12.25 7.51
C ASP A 115 2.70 -13.69 7.10
N ILE A 116 2.13 -14.15 6.01
CA ILE A 116 2.31 -15.52 5.54
C ILE A 116 3.77 -15.84 5.20
N ARG A 117 4.49 -14.90 4.58
CA ARG A 117 5.91 -15.13 4.25
C ARG A 117 6.79 -15.24 5.49
N PHE A 118 6.48 -14.43 6.49
CA PHE A 118 7.18 -14.49 7.77
C PHE A 118 6.87 -15.80 8.49
N GLU A 119 5.60 -16.14 8.62
CA GLU A 119 5.15 -17.33 9.36
C GLU A 119 5.62 -18.64 8.72
N GLN A 120 5.74 -18.71 7.40
CA GLN A 120 6.31 -19.88 6.71
C GLN A 120 7.77 -20.18 7.09
N GLY A 121 8.47 -19.24 7.70
CA GLY A 121 9.80 -19.50 8.29
C GLY A 121 9.76 -20.34 9.55
N PHE A 122 8.59 -20.46 10.21
CA PHE A 122 8.43 -21.11 11.52
C PHE A 122 7.37 -22.20 11.54
N SER A 123 6.38 -22.15 10.66
CA SER A 123 5.19 -23.00 10.68
C SER A 123 4.89 -23.59 9.30
N GLN A 124 4.27 -24.77 9.31
CA GLN A 124 3.77 -25.37 8.08
C GLN A 124 2.48 -24.68 7.62
N MET A 125 2.24 -24.63 6.32
CA MET A 125 1.03 -24.00 5.75
C MET A 125 -0.25 -24.60 6.35
N SER A 126 -0.29 -25.90 6.64
CA SER A 126 -1.43 -26.56 7.28
C SER A 126 -1.73 -26.03 8.68
N GLU A 127 -0.70 -25.66 9.45
CA GLU A 127 -0.85 -25.09 10.79
C GLU A 127 -1.37 -23.64 10.69
N ILE A 128 -0.85 -22.87 9.73
CA ILE A 128 -1.33 -21.51 9.46
C ILE A 128 -2.82 -21.53 9.06
N VAL A 129 -3.20 -22.44 8.16
CA VAL A 129 -4.61 -22.62 7.75
C VAL A 129 -5.48 -22.99 8.93
N ALA A 130 -5.04 -23.94 9.77
CA ALA A 130 -5.77 -24.35 10.95
C ALA A 130 -5.95 -23.20 11.96
N ALA A 131 -4.91 -22.40 12.18
CA ALA A 131 -4.95 -21.24 13.06
C ALA A 131 -5.94 -20.17 12.55
N VAL A 132 -5.81 -19.77 11.28
CA VAL A 132 -6.68 -18.76 10.68
C VAL A 132 -8.13 -19.21 10.67
N THR A 133 -8.42 -20.43 10.21
CA THR A 133 -9.79 -20.96 10.19
C THR A 133 -10.36 -21.16 11.59
N GLY A 134 -9.53 -21.57 12.53
CA GLY A 134 -9.90 -21.71 13.95
C GLY A 134 -10.25 -20.34 14.56
N ALA A 135 -9.48 -19.31 14.30
CA ALA A 135 -9.74 -17.96 14.79
C ALA A 135 -11.06 -17.39 14.22
N ILE A 136 -11.27 -17.53 12.91
CA ILE A 136 -12.52 -17.11 12.25
C ILE A 136 -13.74 -17.84 12.85
N LYS A 137 -13.67 -19.15 13.04
CA LYS A 137 -14.75 -19.94 13.68
C LYS A 137 -15.06 -19.48 15.10
N LYS A 138 -14.09 -18.90 15.80
CA LYS A 138 -14.26 -18.33 17.15
C LYS A 138 -14.75 -16.86 17.10
N GLY A 139 -15.08 -16.32 15.93
CA GLY A 139 -15.55 -14.95 15.76
C GLY A 139 -14.43 -13.90 15.85
N LYS A 140 -13.17 -14.31 15.67
CA LYS A 140 -12.02 -13.41 15.70
C LYS A 140 -11.79 -12.79 14.32
N ARG A 141 -11.20 -11.60 14.30
CA ARG A 141 -10.73 -10.96 13.06
C ARG A 141 -9.28 -11.35 12.82
N VAL A 142 -8.97 -11.69 11.58
CA VAL A 142 -7.59 -12.00 11.15
C VAL A 142 -7.24 -11.15 9.94
N ILE A 143 -6.14 -10.43 10.03
CA ILE A 143 -5.55 -9.67 8.95
C ILE A 143 -4.38 -10.46 8.41
N VAL A 144 -4.41 -10.77 7.13
CA VAL A 144 -3.43 -11.65 6.48
C VAL A 144 -2.69 -10.88 5.40
N GLU A 145 -1.40 -10.61 5.63
CA GLU A 145 -0.51 -10.14 4.56
C GLU A 145 -0.05 -11.32 3.69
N HIS A 146 0.12 -11.07 2.40
CA HIS A 146 0.36 -12.09 1.37
C HIS A 146 -0.80 -13.11 1.29
N PHE A 147 -2.02 -12.60 1.29
CA PHE A 147 -3.23 -13.43 1.28
C PHE A 147 -3.35 -14.33 0.05
N ASP A 148 -2.77 -13.91 -1.07
CA ASP A 148 -2.65 -14.71 -2.30
C ASP A 148 -1.96 -16.07 -2.09
N LEU A 149 -1.01 -16.15 -1.13
CA LEU A 149 -0.33 -17.40 -0.76
C LEU A 149 -1.18 -18.33 0.11
N LEU A 150 -2.02 -17.76 0.98
CA LEU A 150 -2.87 -18.53 1.88
C LEU A 150 -4.14 -19.02 1.20
N TYR A 151 -4.75 -18.21 0.35
CA TYR A 151 -6.06 -18.45 -0.25
C TYR A 151 -6.24 -19.85 -0.89
N PRO A 152 -5.29 -20.40 -1.67
CA PRO A 152 -5.44 -21.72 -2.29
C PRO A 152 -5.62 -22.87 -1.27
N HIS A 153 -5.24 -22.63 -0.01
CA HIS A 153 -5.28 -23.61 1.07
C HIS A 153 -6.50 -23.45 1.99
N LEU A 154 -7.25 -22.34 1.89
CA LEU A 154 -8.44 -22.05 2.70
C LEU A 154 -9.69 -22.74 2.14
N LYS A 155 -9.70 -24.07 2.08
CA LYS A 155 -10.83 -24.84 1.53
C LYS A 155 -11.91 -25.05 2.59
N THR A 156 -13.18 -24.93 2.17
CA THR A 156 -14.30 -25.32 3.03
C THR A 156 -14.40 -26.85 3.11
N PRO A 157 -14.76 -27.42 4.29
CA PRO A 157 -14.84 -28.88 4.46
C PRO A 157 -15.81 -29.56 3.47
N ASP A 158 -16.87 -28.88 3.11
CA ASP A 158 -18.01 -29.44 2.34
C ASP A 158 -17.97 -29.09 0.84
N SER A 159 -17.01 -28.31 0.40
CA SER A 159 -16.89 -27.92 -1.01
C SER A 159 -15.42 -27.62 -1.37
N ASN A 160 -15.09 -27.75 -2.65
CA ASN A 160 -13.79 -27.33 -3.16
C ASN A 160 -13.63 -25.80 -3.26
N LEU A 161 -14.62 -25.03 -2.77
CA LEU A 161 -14.55 -23.57 -2.76
C LEU A 161 -13.63 -23.08 -1.66
N CYS A 162 -12.74 -22.15 -1.98
CA CYS A 162 -11.89 -21.49 -1.01
C CYS A 162 -12.67 -20.38 -0.28
N ILE A 163 -12.38 -20.22 1.01
CA ILE A 163 -12.86 -19.08 1.79
C ILE A 163 -12.11 -17.84 1.32
N ASN A 164 -12.83 -16.87 0.75
CA ASN A 164 -12.25 -15.61 0.34
C ASN A 164 -12.31 -14.57 1.48
N ALA A 165 -11.55 -13.49 1.37
CA ALA A 165 -11.56 -12.42 2.34
C ALA A 165 -12.90 -11.65 2.32
N ASP A 166 -13.34 -11.17 3.49
CA ASP A 166 -14.48 -10.25 3.59
C ASP A 166 -14.12 -8.87 3.03
N LEU A 167 -12.89 -8.44 3.28
CA LEU A 167 -12.27 -7.24 2.72
C LEU A 167 -10.90 -7.61 2.16
N MET A 168 -10.63 -7.27 0.91
CA MET A 168 -9.35 -7.53 0.26
C MET A 168 -8.74 -6.24 -0.26
N ILE A 169 -7.45 -6.05 0.03
CA ILE A 169 -6.70 -4.85 -0.33
C ILE A 169 -5.47 -5.27 -1.13
N GLY A 170 -5.36 -4.75 -2.34
CA GLY A 170 -4.20 -4.93 -3.21
C GLY A 170 -3.36 -3.65 -3.28
N ILE A 171 -2.04 -3.76 -3.12
CA ILE A 171 -1.12 -2.61 -3.14
C ILE A 171 -0.12 -2.77 -4.27
N GLY A 172 -0.34 -2.01 -5.33
CA GLY A 172 0.55 -1.86 -6.48
C GLY A 172 0.92 -0.40 -6.71
N ALA A 173 0.81 0.08 -7.93
CA ALA A 173 0.84 1.53 -8.23
C ALA A 173 -0.39 2.23 -7.69
N GLU A 174 -1.48 1.50 -7.56
CA GLU A 174 -2.73 1.92 -6.93
C GLU A 174 -3.03 0.97 -5.77
N VAL A 175 -3.76 1.46 -4.77
CA VAL A 175 -4.34 0.64 -3.71
C VAL A 175 -5.77 0.32 -4.08
N MET A 176 -6.04 -0.97 -4.27
CA MET A 176 -7.36 -1.49 -4.64
C MET A 176 -8.02 -2.04 -3.39
N VAL A 177 -9.25 -1.59 -3.12
CA VAL A 177 -10.06 -2.09 -2.00
C VAL A 177 -11.30 -2.75 -2.57
N THR A 178 -11.56 -4.00 -2.22
CA THR A 178 -12.67 -4.77 -2.75
C THR A 178 -13.29 -5.68 -1.69
N ARG A 179 -14.56 -5.99 -1.86
CA ARG A 179 -15.27 -7.03 -1.12
C ARG A 179 -15.54 -8.20 -2.05
N PRO A 180 -14.68 -9.23 -2.05
CA PRO A 180 -14.85 -10.39 -2.89
C PRO A 180 -16.14 -11.16 -2.55
N ASN A 181 -16.61 -11.87 -3.53
CA ASN A 181 -17.72 -12.82 -3.37
C ASN A 181 -17.36 -14.13 -4.07
N ILE A 182 -18.31 -15.03 -4.22
CA ILE A 182 -18.07 -16.33 -4.89
C ILE A 182 -17.67 -16.21 -6.37
N PHE A 183 -17.87 -15.05 -7.00
CA PHE A 183 -17.53 -14.78 -8.39
C PHE A 183 -16.26 -13.92 -8.54
N GLY A 184 -15.59 -13.58 -7.46
CA GLY A 184 -14.41 -12.74 -7.43
C GLY A 184 -14.69 -11.27 -7.10
N PRO A 185 -13.64 -10.38 -7.19
CA PRO A 185 -12.29 -10.76 -7.65
C PRO A 185 -11.62 -11.76 -6.71
N PHE A 186 -10.77 -12.60 -7.31
CA PHE A 186 -9.97 -13.57 -6.57
C PHE A 186 -8.61 -12.97 -6.19
N PRO A 187 -7.95 -13.49 -5.13
CA PRO A 187 -6.65 -13.00 -4.71
C PRO A 187 -5.60 -12.97 -5.83
N GLN A 188 -5.61 -13.95 -6.73
CA GLN A 188 -4.69 -13.97 -7.87
C GLN A 188 -4.92 -12.82 -8.84
N ASP A 189 -6.17 -12.45 -9.12
CA ASP A 189 -6.50 -11.32 -10.00
C ASP A 189 -5.92 -10.01 -9.45
N ILE A 190 -6.05 -9.82 -8.12
CA ILE A 190 -5.51 -8.65 -7.43
C ILE A 190 -3.99 -8.69 -7.37
N ALA A 191 -3.39 -9.87 -7.12
CA ALA A 191 -1.94 -10.07 -7.11
C ALA A 191 -1.33 -9.72 -8.47
N ASP A 192 -1.92 -10.22 -9.55
CA ASP A 192 -1.44 -9.96 -10.93
C ASP A 192 -1.43 -8.46 -11.26
N ILE A 193 -2.47 -7.72 -10.83
CA ILE A 193 -2.52 -6.27 -11.02
C ILE A 193 -1.48 -5.59 -10.11
N ALA A 194 -1.43 -5.94 -8.83
CA ALA A 194 -0.53 -5.33 -7.86
C ALA A 194 0.95 -5.53 -8.27
N PHE A 195 1.34 -6.76 -8.58
CA PHE A 195 2.72 -7.08 -8.96
C PHE A 195 3.12 -6.51 -10.32
N ARG A 196 2.20 -6.45 -11.26
CA ARG A 196 2.44 -5.83 -12.58
C ARG A 196 2.62 -4.32 -12.47
N THR A 197 1.84 -3.67 -11.59
CA THR A 197 1.79 -2.21 -11.53
C THR A 197 2.78 -1.60 -10.54
N ILE A 198 3.28 -2.34 -9.55
CA ILE A 198 4.20 -1.81 -8.53
C ILE A 198 5.47 -1.20 -9.13
N LYS A 199 5.90 -1.66 -10.31
CA LYS A 199 7.04 -1.09 -11.03
C LYS A 199 6.86 0.41 -11.30
N TYR A 200 5.66 0.84 -11.65
CA TYR A 200 5.38 2.25 -11.91
C TYR A 200 5.55 3.10 -10.65
N ARG A 201 5.08 2.59 -9.50
CA ARG A 201 5.28 3.25 -8.21
C ARG A 201 6.77 3.38 -7.88
N LYS A 202 7.56 2.32 -8.08
CA LYS A 202 9.02 2.36 -7.85
C LYS A 202 9.70 3.37 -8.77
N MET A 203 9.32 3.43 -10.04
CA MET A 203 9.84 4.41 -11.00
C MET A 203 9.48 5.85 -10.57
N VAL A 204 8.22 6.09 -10.17
CA VAL A 204 7.76 7.41 -9.70
C VAL A 204 8.55 7.88 -8.49
N HIS A 205 8.70 7.02 -7.46
CA HIS A 205 9.42 7.38 -6.25
C HIS A 205 10.88 7.77 -6.53
N THR A 206 11.57 6.97 -7.37
CA THR A 206 12.96 7.26 -7.72
C THR A 206 13.08 8.52 -8.57
N ALA A 207 12.17 8.73 -9.54
CA ALA A 207 12.17 9.93 -10.37
C ALA A 207 11.87 11.20 -9.55
N GLU A 208 10.94 11.12 -8.59
CA GLU A 208 10.63 12.23 -7.69
C GLU A 208 11.83 12.59 -6.80
N ASP A 209 12.56 11.58 -6.26
CA ASP A 209 13.76 11.84 -5.48
C ASP A 209 14.89 12.47 -6.31
N LEU A 210 15.07 12.05 -7.57
CA LEU A 210 16.00 12.69 -8.49
C LEU A 210 15.62 14.15 -8.78
N VAL A 211 14.32 14.43 -8.99
CA VAL A 211 13.83 15.81 -9.15
C VAL A 211 14.07 16.64 -7.89
N GLY A 212 13.72 16.07 -6.71
CA GLY A 212 13.90 16.74 -5.42
C GLY A 212 15.35 17.12 -5.15
N TYR A 213 16.30 16.29 -5.56
CA TYR A 213 17.73 16.57 -5.41
C TYR A 213 18.15 17.86 -6.15
N TYR A 214 17.67 18.06 -7.39
CA TYR A 214 17.99 19.25 -8.16
C TYR A 214 17.22 20.51 -7.73
N LEU A 215 16.10 20.32 -7.02
CA LEU A 215 15.33 21.43 -6.45
C LEU A 215 15.87 21.90 -5.10
N GLU A 216 16.71 21.08 -4.43
CA GLU A 216 17.38 21.41 -3.17
C GLU A 216 16.44 22.04 -2.12
N ASP A 217 16.75 23.28 -1.68
CA ASP A 217 16.00 24.00 -0.66
C ASP A 217 14.51 24.22 -1.04
N ASP A 218 14.21 24.41 -2.32
CA ASP A 218 12.84 24.61 -2.80
C ASP A 218 11.98 23.36 -2.53
N TYR A 219 12.59 22.16 -2.62
CA TYR A 219 11.91 20.90 -2.34
C TYR A 219 11.67 20.64 -0.87
N TYR A 220 12.67 20.90 -0.02
CA TYR A 220 12.61 20.56 1.40
C TYR A 220 11.84 21.57 2.25
N ASN A 221 11.87 22.84 1.89
CA ASN A 221 11.35 23.92 2.73
C ASN A 221 9.90 24.31 2.45
N ASP A 222 9.40 24.16 1.23
CA ASP A 222 8.06 24.64 0.86
C ASP A 222 7.41 23.84 -0.28
N CYS A 223 7.50 22.52 -0.24
CA CYS A 223 6.90 21.69 -1.27
C CYS A 223 5.77 20.81 -0.71
N ASP A 224 4.58 20.96 -1.28
CA ASP A 224 3.51 20.00 -1.08
C ASP A 224 3.62 18.86 -2.09
N HIS A 225 3.27 17.65 -1.67
CA HIS A 225 3.42 16.44 -2.46
C HIS A 225 2.09 15.73 -2.64
N TRP A 226 1.76 15.36 -3.88
CA TRP A 226 0.60 14.53 -4.20
C TRP A 226 1.02 13.38 -5.10
N ASP A 227 0.41 12.23 -4.88
CA ASP A 227 0.60 11.06 -5.71
C ASP A 227 -0.53 10.99 -6.76
N VAL A 228 -0.16 10.79 -8.02
CA VAL A 228 -1.09 10.60 -9.13
C VAL A 228 -0.75 9.32 -9.89
N LYS A 229 -1.66 8.88 -10.76
CA LYS A 229 -1.44 7.67 -11.54
C LYS A 229 -0.17 7.78 -12.39
N ASN A 230 0.78 6.88 -12.13
CA ASN A 230 2.08 6.83 -12.80
C ASN A 230 2.89 8.13 -12.70
N GLY A 231 2.70 8.91 -11.63
CA GLY A 231 3.38 10.19 -11.49
C GLY A 231 3.25 10.82 -10.12
N PHE A 232 3.81 12.01 -10.02
CA PHE A 232 3.79 12.85 -8.84
C PHE A 232 3.47 14.30 -9.21
N VAL A 233 3.01 15.06 -8.23
CA VAL A 233 2.81 16.52 -8.33
C VAL A 233 3.51 17.16 -7.15
N LEU A 234 4.34 18.14 -7.43
CA LEU A 234 5.00 18.97 -6.43
C LEU A 234 4.43 20.39 -6.53
N GLY A 235 3.97 20.92 -5.40
CA GLY A 235 3.35 22.23 -5.30
C GLY A 235 4.23 23.23 -4.57
N PHE A 236 4.53 24.38 -5.20
CA PHE A 236 5.39 25.43 -4.69
C PHE A 236 4.66 26.74 -4.55
N ARG A 237 4.96 27.58 -3.54
CA ARG A 237 4.44 28.95 -3.43
C ARG A 237 5.02 29.85 -4.52
N GLU A 238 6.30 29.66 -4.82
CA GLU A 238 7.01 30.36 -5.86
C GLU A 238 7.58 29.34 -6.85
N LYS A 239 7.74 29.72 -8.10
CA LYS A 239 8.35 28.83 -9.10
C LYS A 239 9.79 28.56 -8.74
N PRO A 240 10.24 27.29 -8.78
CA PRO A 240 11.65 26.94 -8.61
C PRO A 240 12.54 27.67 -9.60
N LYS A 241 13.83 27.79 -9.26
CA LYS A 241 14.84 28.43 -10.11
C LYS A 241 15.03 27.71 -11.44
N LEU A 242 15.01 26.38 -11.40
CA LEU A 242 15.13 25.55 -12.60
C LEU A 242 13.76 25.40 -13.26
N THR A 243 13.77 25.52 -14.58
CA THR A 243 12.57 25.26 -15.39
C THR A 243 12.28 23.76 -15.46
N PRO A 244 11.02 23.34 -15.71
CA PRO A 244 10.70 21.93 -15.90
C PRO A 244 11.54 21.24 -16.97
N GLN A 245 11.91 21.96 -18.05
CA GLN A 245 12.74 21.38 -19.10
C GLN A 245 14.18 21.12 -18.63
N GLU A 246 14.79 22.07 -17.90
CA GLU A 246 16.13 21.89 -17.32
C GLU A 246 16.16 20.74 -16.32
N LEU A 247 15.14 20.64 -15.45
CA LEU A 247 14.99 19.51 -14.51
C LEU A 247 14.82 18.17 -15.23
N GLU A 248 13.98 18.13 -16.26
CA GLU A 248 13.77 16.93 -17.07
C GLU A 248 15.07 16.45 -17.72
N ASP A 249 15.85 17.38 -18.29
CA ASP A 249 17.12 17.07 -18.97
C ASP A 249 18.16 16.54 -17.97
N LEU A 250 18.26 17.14 -16.77
CA LEU A 250 19.15 16.68 -15.70
C LEU A 250 18.78 15.28 -15.21
N VAL A 251 17.51 15.04 -14.92
CA VAL A 251 17.04 13.73 -14.47
C VAL A 251 17.20 12.65 -15.54
N LYS A 252 16.90 12.97 -16.82
CA LYS A 252 17.15 12.06 -17.94
C LYS A 252 18.63 11.72 -18.11
N ALA A 253 19.51 12.67 -17.86
CA ALA A 253 20.96 12.41 -17.87
C ALA A 253 21.37 11.42 -16.77
N ASP A 254 20.78 11.50 -15.56
CA ASP A 254 21.04 10.54 -14.48
C ASP A 254 20.42 9.17 -14.77
N ILE A 255 19.23 9.14 -15.36
CA ILE A 255 18.61 7.88 -15.83
C ILE A 255 19.52 7.16 -16.83
N ALA A 256 20.11 7.92 -17.77
CA ALA A 256 20.99 7.37 -18.81
C ALA A 256 22.34 6.83 -18.27
N LYS A 257 22.78 7.27 -17.09
CA LYS A 257 24.00 6.78 -16.43
C LYS A 257 23.85 5.38 -15.84
N ASP A 258 22.64 4.84 -15.78
CA ASP A 258 22.33 3.52 -15.21
C ASP A 258 22.91 3.32 -13.79
N LEU A 259 22.67 4.27 -12.91
CA LEU A 259 23.20 4.28 -11.56
C LEU A 259 22.48 3.24 -10.67
N PRO A 260 23.21 2.51 -9.81
CA PRO A 260 22.58 1.60 -8.84
C PRO A 260 21.82 2.41 -7.79
N VAL A 261 20.64 1.92 -7.39
CA VAL A 261 19.84 2.48 -6.30
C VAL A 261 19.84 1.48 -5.15
N SER A 262 20.25 1.92 -3.97
CA SER A 262 20.39 1.07 -2.79
C SER A 262 19.88 1.77 -1.53
N PHE A 263 19.53 0.98 -0.54
CA PHE A 263 19.22 1.45 0.80
C PHE A 263 20.46 2.06 1.46
N SER A 264 20.31 3.18 2.13
CA SER A 264 21.37 3.78 2.96
C SER A 264 21.01 3.69 4.45
N ASP A 265 19.89 4.31 4.83
CA ASP A 265 19.30 4.25 6.17
C ASP A 265 17.79 4.50 6.08
N GLU A 266 17.09 4.64 7.21
CA GLU A 266 15.63 4.80 7.26
C GLU A 266 15.11 6.06 6.53
N GLY A 267 15.93 7.10 6.47
CA GLY A 267 15.59 8.37 5.83
C GLY A 267 16.26 8.59 4.48
N HIS A 268 17.11 7.68 4.02
CA HIS A 268 17.93 7.92 2.83
C HIS A 268 18.10 6.70 1.93
N ILE A 269 18.15 6.98 0.63
CA ILE A 269 18.65 6.06 -0.40
C ILE A 269 19.96 6.57 -0.96
N LYS A 270 20.72 5.68 -1.58
CA LYS A 270 21.92 6.00 -2.33
C LYS A 270 21.68 5.71 -3.80
N ILE A 271 21.87 6.73 -4.65
CA ILE A 271 21.81 6.60 -6.12
C ILE A 271 23.23 6.85 -6.64
N GLY A 272 23.87 5.83 -7.17
CA GLY A 272 25.30 5.86 -7.45
C GLY A 272 26.08 6.08 -6.16
N ASP A 273 26.86 7.17 -6.09
CA ASP A 273 27.64 7.56 -4.91
C ASP A 273 26.98 8.67 -4.07
N VAL A 274 25.84 9.20 -4.50
CA VAL A 274 25.15 10.32 -3.85
C VAL A 274 24.04 9.79 -2.94
N GLN A 275 23.94 10.36 -1.74
CA GLN A 275 22.87 10.09 -0.78
C GLN A 275 21.70 11.06 -1.01
N TYR A 276 20.50 10.51 -1.07
CA TYR A 276 19.25 11.24 -1.28
C TYR A 276 18.31 11.03 -0.10
N TYR A 277 17.67 12.08 0.35
CA TYR A 277 16.61 11.96 1.34
C TYR A 277 15.40 11.24 0.72
N CYS A 278 14.82 10.29 1.43
CA CYS A 278 13.65 9.56 1.00
C CYS A 278 12.82 9.09 2.20
N THR A 279 11.51 9.31 2.13
CA THR A 279 10.58 8.91 3.20
C THR A 279 10.17 7.43 3.15
N ALA A 280 10.52 6.73 2.07
CA ALA A 280 10.19 5.31 1.88
C ALA A 280 11.24 4.59 1.02
N PRO A 281 12.47 4.39 1.53
CA PRO A 281 13.60 3.92 0.72
C PRO A 281 13.44 2.51 0.12
N ARG A 282 12.48 1.72 0.59
CA ARG A 282 12.23 0.35 0.09
C ARG A 282 11.45 0.29 -1.24
N ASN A 283 10.88 1.39 -1.68
CA ASN A 283 10.00 1.45 -2.85
C ASN A 283 10.67 2.06 -4.08
N HIS A 284 11.91 1.71 -4.35
CA HIS A 284 12.68 2.24 -5.46
C HIS A 284 12.98 1.19 -6.53
N VAL A 285 13.32 1.64 -7.73
CA VAL A 285 13.96 0.80 -8.74
C VAL A 285 15.35 0.37 -8.27
N ARG A 286 15.91 -0.66 -8.86
CA ARG A 286 17.28 -1.11 -8.51
C ARG A 286 18.35 -0.29 -9.24
N ARG A 287 18.00 0.24 -10.40
CA ARG A 287 18.88 1.05 -11.24
C ARG A 287 18.07 2.17 -11.89
N THR A 288 18.69 3.32 -12.08
CA THR A 288 18.00 4.48 -12.69
C THR A 288 17.50 4.20 -14.10
N SER A 289 18.16 3.33 -14.87
CA SER A 289 17.74 2.92 -16.21
C SER A 289 16.38 2.16 -16.26
N GLU A 290 15.89 1.67 -15.11
CA GLU A 290 14.57 1.07 -15.02
C GLU A 290 13.43 2.12 -15.05
N ILE A 291 13.75 3.42 -14.96
CA ILE A 291 12.78 4.49 -15.09
C ILE A 291 12.48 4.71 -16.57
N GLU A 292 11.34 4.19 -17.03
CA GLU A 292 10.90 4.31 -18.42
C GLU A 292 10.06 5.58 -18.61
N GLY A 293 10.28 6.30 -19.71
CA GLY A 293 9.41 7.38 -20.20
C GLY A 293 9.19 8.50 -19.20
N PHE A 294 10.26 8.89 -18.46
CA PHE A 294 10.18 10.04 -17.56
C PHE A 294 9.97 11.34 -18.35
N THR A 295 8.99 12.14 -17.90
CA THR A 295 8.73 13.48 -18.47
C THR A 295 8.15 14.40 -17.41
N LEU A 296 8.45 15.69 -17.51
CA LEU A 296 7.84 16.75 -16.74
C LEU A 296 6.89 17.57 -17.63
N MET A 297 5.81 18.07 -17.06
CA MET A 297 4.97 19.04 -17.74
C MET A 297 5.77 20.32 -17.98
N LYS A 298 5.75 20.83 -19.23
CA LYS A 298 6.59 21.97 -19.63
C LYS A 298 6.24 23.29 -18.92
N GLU A 299 4.98 23.42 -18.51
CA GLU A 299 4.50 24.59 -17.79
C GLU A 299 4.10 24.20 -16.37
N MET A 300 4.30 25.11 -15.44
CA MET A 300 3.83 24.99 -14.07
C MET A 300 2.55 25.81 -13.91
N PRO A 301 1.35 25.22 -14.02
CA PRO A 301 0.10 25.93 -13.79
C PRO A 301 0.00 26.37 -12.32
N LEU A 302 -0.64 27.53 -12.12
CA LEU A 302 -1.05 27.97 -10.80
C LEU A 302 -2.37 27.26 -10.44
N ASP A 303 -2.39 26.51 -9.36
CA ASP A 303 -3.62 25.97 -8.81
C ASP A 303 -4.40 27.09 -8.10
N PRO A 304 -5.62 27.42 -8.57
CA PRO A 304 -6.40 28.53 -8.02
C PRO A 304 -6.92 28.26 -6.60
N ILE A 305 -6.93 27.01 -6.16
CA ILE A 305 -7.46 26.61 -4.84
C ILE A 305 -6.36 26.74 -3.78
N THR A 306 -5.19 26.15 -4.05
CA THR A 306 -4.07 26.17 -3.10
C THR A 306 -3.14 27.36 -3.27
N GLY A 307 -3.22 28.07 -4.41
CA GLY A 307 -2.32 29.17 -4.77
C GLY A 307 -0.90 28.69 -5.07
N ARG A 308 -0.72 27.40 -5.41
CA ARG A 308 0.60 26.81 -5.67
C ARG A 308 0.85 26.59 -7.14
N TYR A 309 2.11 26.77 -7.56
CA TYR A 309 2.59 26.35 -8.86
C TYR A 309 2.85 24.85 -8.86
N LEU A 310 2.27 24.12 -9.80
CA LEU A 310 2.31 22.68 -9.85
C LEU A 310 3.36 22.17 -10.85
N LEU A 311 4.37 21.44 -10.37
CA LEU A 311 5.29 20.66 -11.18
C LEU A 311 4.79 19.23 -11.27
N VAL A 312 4.44 18.75 -12.45
CA VAL A 312 3.87 17.41 -12.68
C VAL A 312 4.90 16.53 -13.37
N GLY A 313 5.23 15.40 -12.75
CA GLY A 313 6.11 14.39 -13.32
C GLY A 313 5.38 13.08 -13.58
N LEU A 314 5.64 12.44 -14.72
CA LEU A 314 5.07 11.17 -15.12
C LEU A 314 6.18 10.17 -15.54
N VAL A 315 5.87 8.88 -15.39
CA VAL A 315 6.71 7.77 -15.85
C VAL A 315 5.89 6.76 -16.65
N GLY A 316 6.58 5.95 -17.45
CA GLY A 316 5.97 4.92 -18.29
C GLY A 316 6.01 5.28 -19.77
N ARG A 317 5.95 4.27 -20.64
CA ARG A 317 6.14 4.44 -22.10
C ARG A 317 5.13 5.38 -22.75
N ASP A 318 3.95 5.53 -22.14
CA ASP A 318 2.87 6.39 -22.67
C ASP A 318 2.75 7.71 -21.89
N SER A 319 3.78 8.14 -21.15
CA SER A 319 3.72 9.30 -20.27
C SER A 319 3.39 10.60 -21.03
N GLU A 320 3.96 10.79 -22.21
CA GLU A 320 3.74 12.00 -23.01
C GLU A 320 2.28 12.13 -23.49
N VAL A 321 1.65 11.01 -23.87
CA VAL A 321 0.26 10.99 -24.31
C VAL A 321 -0.72 11.25 -23.15
N LYS A 322 -0.37 10.76 -21.95
CA LYS A 322 -1.22 10.85 -20.75
C LYS A 322 -1.08 12.16 -19.99
N LEU A 323 -0.12 13.01 -20.35
CA LEU A 323 0.10 14.28 -19.68
C LEU A 323 -1.15 15.17 -19.77
N GLY A 324 -1.75 15.30 -20.97
CA GLY A 324 -2.99 16.04 -21.19
C GLY A 324 -4.18 15.49 -20.39
N ASP A 325 -4.39 14.17 -20.45
CA ASP A 325 -5.49 13.48 -19.75
C ASP A 325 -5.37 13.57 -18.22
N ASN A 326 -4.16 13.64 -17.68
CA ASN A 326 -3.93 13.74 -16.24
C ASN A 326 -4.11 15.16 -15.70
N ILE A 327 -3.88 16.20 -16.50
CA ILE A 327 -4.11 17.59 -16.09
C ILE A 327 -5.60 17.82 -15.80
N ASP A 328 -6.48 17.31 -16.63
CA ASP A 328 -7.93 17.44 -16.42
C ASP A 328 -8.40 16.65 -15.19
N LYS A 329 -7.75 15.53 -14.88
CA LYS A 329 -8.01 14.74 -13.66
C LYS A 329 -7.48 15.43 -12.40
N ILE A 330 -6.31 16.05 -12.46
CA ILE A 330 -5.75 16.84 -11.34
C ILE A 330 -6.65 18.04 -11.06
N ARG A 331 -7.15 18.73 -12.09
CA ARG A 331 -8.10 19.84 -11.94
C ARG A 331 -9.44 19.41 -11.32
N ASN A 332 -9.81 18.14 -11.43
CA ASN A 332 -11.05 17.57 -10.85
C ASN A 332 -10.86 16.95 -9.47
N ILE A 333 -9.63 16.88 -8.93
CA ILE A 333 -9.32 16.39 -7.59
C ILE A 333 -9.37 17.53 -6.55
N PHE A 334 -9.29 18.76 -7.02
CA PHE A 334 -9.44 19.99 -6.26
C PHE A 334 -10.75 20.68 -6.69
#